data_dc371d346082555d2b5aaff23fd4988a
#
_entry.id   dc371d346082555d2b5aaff23fd4988a
#
_cell.length_a   1.000
_cell.length_b   1.000
_cell.length_c   1.000
_cell.angle_alpha   90.00
_cell.angle_beta   90.00
_cell.angle_gamma   90.00
#
_symmetry.space_group_name_H-M   'P 1'
#
loop_
_entity.id
_entity.type
_entity.pdbx_description
1 polymer ?
#
loop_
_entity_poly.entity_id
_entity_poly.type
_entity_poly.pdbx_seq_one_letter_code
_entity_poly.pdbx_strand_id
1 'polypeptide(L)'
;MDNKIKQFLPPLATGHGIFICGTIAAGLYGGALLFQYVGGLAPCSLCLWQRWPHIIIILLAVFAPLLRMPRLVLTGIAITASVSVVLAAYHAGVEWGFWAGPGGCTANLDANLGTNGDLASLTDSLLATPVVRCDEVAWSFLGLSMAS
;
A
#
# COMPACT_ATOMS: atom_id res chain seq x y z
N MET A 1 -28.88 22.95 -5.16
CA MET A 1 -27.53 22.36 -5.35
C MET A 1 -27.65 21.31 -6.44
N ASP A 2 -27.26 21.53 -7.41
CA ASP A 2 -26.95 21.88 -8.74
C ASP A 2 -27.16 20.77 -9.76
N ASN A 3 -28.13 21.01 -10.62
CA ASN A 3 -28.45 20.20 -11.79
C ASN A 3 -27.28 20.17 -12.82
N LYS A 4 -26.27 21.05 -12.65
CA LYS A 4 -25.08 21.13 -13.51
C LYS A 4 -24.09 19.99 -13.28
N ILE A 5 -23.98 19.47 -12.06
CA ILE A 5 -23.09 18.32 -11.79
C ILE A 5 -23.67 17.02 -12.35
N LYS A 6 -25.00 16.94 -12.49
CA LYS A 6 -25.67 15.78 -13.10
C LYS A 6 -25.39 15.61 -14.59
N GLN A 7 -24.99 16.67 -15.28
CA GLN A 7 -24.71 16.65 -16.73
C GLN A 7 -23.27 16.28 -17.09
N PHE A 8 -22.33 16.32 -16.11
CA PHE A 8 -20.89 16.22 -16.43
C PHE A 8 -20.37 14.80 -16.60
N LEU A 9 -21.09 13.77 -16.12
CA LEU A 9 -20.69 12.37 -16.31
C LEU A 9 -21.93 11.52 -16.62
N PRO A 10 -22.09 11.06 -17.87
CA PRO A 10 -23.14 10.12 -18.20
C PRO A 10 -22.96 8.81 -17.40
N PRO A 11 -24.05 8.14 -16.99
CA PRO A 11 -23.99 6.95 -16.12
C PRO A 11 -23.13 5.79 -16.69
N LEU A 12 -23.05 5.70 -18.00
CA LEU A 12 -22.16 4.74 -18.68
C LEU A 12 -20.67 5.06 -18.45
N ALA A 13 -20.26 6.33 -18.52
CA ALA A 13 -18.87 6.73 -18.29
C ALA A 13 -18.45 6.48 -16.84
N THR A 14 -19.34 6.64 -15.88
CA THR A 14 -19.08 6.37 -14.47
C THR A 14 -18.87 4.86 -14.23
N GLY A 15 -19.68 4.00 -14.85
CA GLY A 15 -19.53 2.54 -14.75
C GLY A 15 -18.20 2.04 -15.32
N HIS A 16 -17.83 2.55 -16.51
CA HIS A 16 -16.51 2.22 -17.10
C HIS A 16 -15.35 2.71 -16.26
N GLY A 17 -15.45 3.91 -15.67
CA GLY A 17 -14.43 4.46 -14.76
C GLY A 17 -14.21 3.57 -13.53
N ILE A 18 -15.27 3.10 -12.89
CA ILE A 18 -15.21 2.19 -11.75
C ILE A 18 -14.53 0.88 -12.14
N PHE A 19 -14.93 0.31 -13.29
CA PHE A 19 -14.35 -0.94 -13.80
C PHE A 19 -12.85 -0.80 -14.08
N ILE A 20 -12.43 0.29 -14.74
CA ILE A 20 -11.02 0.56 -15.03
C ILE A 20 -10.22 0.70 -13.74
N CYS A 21 -10.71 1.48 -12.75
CA CYS A 21 -10.03 1.62 -11.46
C CYS A 21 -9.90 0.28 -10.72
N GLY A 22 -10.96 -0.53 -10.72
CA GLY A 22 -10.94 -1.88 -10.14
C GLY A 22 -9.94 -2.80 -10.82
N THR A 23 -9.86 -2.77 -12.15
CA THR A 23 -8.92 -3.58 -12.93
C THR A 23 -7.48 -3.17 -12.68
N ILE A 24 -7.19 -1.86 -12.64
CA ILE A 24 -5.86 -1.35 -12.31
C ILE A 24 -5.45 -1.77 -10.90
N ALA A 25 -6.34 -1.58 -9.90
CA ALA A 25 -6.07 -1.97 -8.52
C ALA A 25 -5.82 -3.48 -8.40
N ALA A 26 -6.59 -4.32 -9.11
CA ALA A 26 -6.39 -5.76 -9.14
C ALA A 26 -5.06 -6.15 -9.79
N GLY A 27 -4.67 -5.47 -10.87
CA GLY A 27 -3.37 -5.67 -11.53
C GLY A 27 -2.19 -5.33 -10.62
N LEU A 28 -2.25 -4.19 -9.93
CA LEU A 28 -1.21 -3.76 -8.98
C LEU A 28 -1.13 -4.72 -7.77
N TYR A 29 -2.26 -5.10 -7.20
CA TYR A 29 -2.31 -6.06 -6.10
C TYR A 29 -1.80 -7.44 -6.52
N GLY A 30 -2.23 -7.93 -7.68
CA GLY A 30 -1.77 -9.20 -8.25
C GLY A 30 -0.27 -9.18 -8.55
N GLY A 31 0.25 -8.09 -9.10
CA GLY A 31 1.68 -7.87 -9.29
C GLY A 31 2.46 -7.97 -7.98
N ALA A 32 1.98 -7.31 -6.92
CA ALA A 32 2.61 -7.38 -5.59
C ALA A 32 2.63 -8.82 -5.03
N LEU A 33 1.59 -9.61 -5.26
CA LEU A 33 1.56 -11.01 -4.87
C LEU A 33 2.51 -11.86 -5.70
N LEU A 34 2.63 -11.62 -7.00
CA LEU A 34 3.57 -12.32 -7.87
C LEU A 34 5.02 -12.07 -7.41
N PHE A 35 5.40 -10.83 -7.14
CA PHE A 35 6.73 -10.52 -6.62
C PHE A 35 7.00 -11.18 -5.27
N GLN A 36 6.00 -11.27 -4.40
CA GLN A 36 6.14 -11.92 -3.11
C GLN A 36 6.29 -13.44 -3.23
N TYR A 37 5.40 -14.11 -3.96
CA TYR A 37 5.34 -15.58 -3.95
C TYR A 37 6.19 -16.22 -5.04
N VAL A 38 6.33 -15.59 -6.20
CA VAL A 38 7.14 -16.09 -7.31
C VAL A 38 8.53 -15.47 -7.28
N GLY A 39 8.62 -14.17 -6.98
CA GLY A 39 9.89 -13.46 -6.88
C GLY A 39 10.63 -13.67 -5.56
N GLY A 40 9.99 -14.26 -4.54
CA GLY A 40 10.60 -14.48 -3.23
C GLY A 40 10.89 -13.20 -2.43
N LEU A 41 10.33 -12.06 -2.85
CA LEU A 41 10.55 -10.77 -2.19
C LEU A 41 9.61 -10.64 -0.98
N ALA A 42 10.16 -10.72 0.22
CA ALA A 42 9.38 -10.55 1.44
C ALA A 42 8.89 -9.09 1.59
N PRO A 43 7.58 -8.87 1.79
CA PRO A 43 7.04 -7.52 1.95
C PRO A 43 7.37 -6.95 3.33
N CYS A 44 7.74 -5.68 3.40
CA CYS A 44 7.86 -4.94 4.65
C CYS A 44 6.45 -4.63 5.24
N SER A 45 6.39 -4.13 6.47
CA SER A 45 5.11 -3.78 7.11
C SER A 45 4.37 -2.67 6.37
N LEU A 46 5.05 -1.62 5.88
CA LEU A 46 4.42 -0.56 5.08
C LEU A 46 3.91 -1.09 3.74
N CYS A 47 4.62 -2.03 3.10
CA CYS A 47 4.14 -2.69 1.89
C CYS A 47 2.81 -3.43 2.13
N LEU A 48 2.65 -4.07 3.28
CA LEU A 48 1.40 -4.73 3.65
C LEU A 48 0.26 -3.72 3.87
N TRP A 49 0.55 -2.58 4.51
CA TRP A 49 -0.43 -1.51 4.71
C TRP A 49 -0.93 -0.91 3.39
N GLN A 50 -0.06 -0.75 2.41
CA GLN A 50 -0.42 -0.25 1.08
C GLN A 50 -1.34 -1.19 0.29
N ARG A 51 -1.45 -2.46 0.67
CA ARG A 51 -2.35 -3.43 0.02
C ARG A 51 -3.82 -3.19 0.36
N TRP A 52 -4.12 -2.70 1.57
CA TRP A 52 -5.50 -2.48 2.02
C TRP A 52 -6.30 -1.54 1.12
N PRO A 53 -5.79 -0.36 0.72
CA PRO A 53 -6.49 0.50 -0.24
C PRO A 53 -6.85 -0.21 -1.55
N HIS A 54 -5.94 -1.00 -2.09
CA HIS A 54 -6.20 -1.74 -3.34
C HIS A 54 -7.31 -2.77 -3.18
N ILE A 55 -7.34 -3.50 -2.06
CA ILE A 55 -8.41 -4.45 -1.74
C ILE A 55 -9.75 -3.72 -1.63
N ILE A 56 -9.80 -2.58 -0.95
CA ILE A 56 -11.02 -1.78 -0.80
C ILE A 56 -11.52 -1.30 -2.16
N ILE A 57 -10.64 -0.81 -3.05
CA ILE A 57 -11.01 -0.37 -4.41
C ILE A 57 -11.58 -1.53 -5.22
N ILE A 58 -10.97 -2.71 -5.15
CA ILE A 58 -11.45 -3.92 -5.85
C ILE A 58 -12.85 -4.29 -5.34
N LEU A 59 -13.05 -4.32 -4.03
CA LEU A 59 -14.36 -4.64 -3.43
C LEU A 59 -15.42 -3.61 -3.84
N LEU A 60 -15.12 -2.31 -3.79
CA LEU A 60 -16.02 -1.27 -4.24
C LEU A 60 -16.39 -1.42 -5.72
N ALA A 61 -15.43 -1.77 -6.57
CA ALA A 61 -15.67 -1.98 -7.99
C ALA A 61 -16.53 -3.22 -8.26
N VAL A 62 -16.28 -4.33 -7.57
CA VAL A 62 -17.06 -5.57 -7.69
C VAL A 62 -18.49 -5.40 -7.21
N PHE A 63 -18.69 -4.73 -6.07
CA PHE A 63 -20.02 -4.52 -5.50
C PHE A 63 -20.75 -3.29 -6.07
N ALA A 64 -20.13 -2.50 -6.94
CA ALA A 64 -20.73 -1.32 -7.56
C ALA A 64 -22.10 -1.56 -8.20
N PRO A 65 -22.33 -2.67 -8.97
CA PRO A 65 -23.64 -2.93 -9.58
C PRO A 65 -24.73 -3.19 -8.53
N LEU A 66 -24.38 -3.80 -7.40
CA LEU A 66 -25.31 -4.11 -6.32
C LEU A 66 -25.71 -2.86 -5.54
N LEU A 67 -24.77 -1.95 -5.31
CA LEU A 67 -24.98 -0.72 -4.55
C LEU A 67 -25.85 0.29 -5.31
N ARG A 68 -25.97 0.21 -6.62
CA ARG A 68 -26.77 1.10 -7.49
C ARG A 68 -26.53 2.61 -7.29
N MET A 69 -25.44 2.97 -6.63
CA MET A 69 -25.02 4.35 -6.33
C MET A 69 -23.63 4.65 -6.93
N PRO A 70 -23.49 4.71 -8.26
CA PRO A 70 -22.18 4.74 -8.92
C PRO A 70 -21.34 5.98 -8.52
N ARG A 71 -21.98 7.10 -8.19
CA ARG A 71 -21.28 8.31 -7.74
C ARG A 71 -20.67 8.12 -6.35
N LEU A 72 -21.40 7.51 -5.42
CA LEU A 72 -20.92 7.24 -4.07
C LEU A 72 -19.74 6.27 -4.12
N VAL A 73 -19.85 5.21 -4.95
CA VAL A 73 -18.76 4.26 -5.19
C VAL A 73 -17.52 4.96 -5.76
N LEU A 74 -17.69 5.80 -6.77
CA LEU A 74 -16.57 6.54 -7.36
C LEU A 74 -15.91 7.50 -6.36
N THR A 75 -16.70 8.18 -5.53
CA THR A 75 -16.17 9.01 -4.44
C THR A 75 -15.39 8.18 -3.43
N GLY A 76 -15.90 7.02 -3.05
CA GLY A 76 -15.20 6.07 -2.17
C GLY A 76 -13.88 5.60 -2.77
N ILE A 77 -13.86 5.26 -4.07
CA ILE A 77 -12.64 4.90 -4.80
C ILE A 77 -11.65 6.07 -4.79
N ALA A 78 -12.10 7.29 -5.06
CA ALA A 78 -11.24 8.47 -5.08
C ALA A 78 -10.60 8.76 -3.71
N ILE A 79 -11.38 8.67 -2.64
CA ILE A 79 -10.86 8.83 -1.26
C ILE A 79 -9.83 7.75 -0.94
N THR A 80 -10.16 6.49 -1.23
CA THR A 80 -9.26 5.35 -0.97
C THR A 80 -7.97 5.44 -1.78
N ALA A 81 -8.06 5.87 -3.05
CA ALA A 81 -6.89 6.11 -3.90
C ALA A 81 -6.02 7.25 -3.35
N SER A 82 -6.63 8.33 -2.84
CA SER A 82 -5.89 9.42 -2.19
C SER A 82 -5.13 8.94 -0.96
N VAL A 83 -5.75 8.10 -0.13
CA VAL A 83 -5.08 7.46 1.03
C VAL A 83 -3.90 6.60 0.56
N SER A 84 -4.07 5.83 -0.52
CA SER A 84 -3.00 5.02 -1.10
C SER A 84 -1.81 5.87 -1.54
N VAL A 85 -2.06 7.01 -2.20
CA VAL A 85 -1.01 7.95 -2.62
C VAL A 85 -0.25 8.53 -1.41
N VAL A 86 -0.97 8.90 -0.35
CA VAL A 86 -0.34 9.42 0.88
C VAL A 86 0.54 8.35 1.54
N LEU A 87 0.06 7.11 1.62
CA LEU A 87 0.85 6.00 2.17
C LEU A 87 2.09 5.70 1.32
N ALA A 88 1.95 5.75 -0.01
CA ALA A 88 3.08 5.55 -0.93
C ALA A 88 4.11 6.68 -0.81
N ALA A 89 3.68 7.93 -0.73
CA ALA A 89 4.55 9.08 -0.52
C ALA A 89 5.28 9.01 0.83
N TYR A 90 4.57 8.59 1.90
CA TYR A 90 5.19 8.37 3.20
C TYR A 90 6.25 7.26 3.12
N HIS A 91 5.94 6.13 2.48
CA HIS A 91 6.88 5.02 2.34
C HIS A 91 8.12 5.42 1.51
N ALA A 92 7.92 6.11 0.39
CA ALA A 92 9.04 6.64 -0.40
C ALA A 92 9.93 7.58 0.42
N GLY A 93 9.35 8.42 1.27
CA GLY A 93 10.11 9.28 2.17
C GLY A 93 10.90 8.53 3.24
N VAL A 94 10.40 7.38 3.72
CA VAL A 94 11.16 6.47 4.60
C VAL A 94 12.34 5.87 3.85
N GLU A 95 12.14 5.38 2.61
CA GLU A 95 13.22 4.83 1.76
C GLU A 95 14.31 5.86 1.44
N TRP A 96 13.93 7.13 1.26
CA TRP A 96 14.87 8.23 0.98
C TRP A 96 15.49 8.82 2.26
N GLY A 97 15.11 8.33 3.44
CA GLY A 97 15.65 8.78 4.72
C GLY A 97 15.16 10.15 5.18
N PHE A 98 14.05 10.67 4.62
CA PHE A 98 13.48 11.95 5.06
C PHE A 98 12.85 11.87 6.45
N TRP A 99 12.35 10.69 6.84
CA TRP A 99 11.80 10.41 8.17
C TRP A 99 11.95 8.94 8.53
N ALA A 100 11.92 8.68 9.82
CA ALA A 100 11.96 7.30 10.33
C ALA A 100 10.66 6.56 10.01
N GLY A 101 10.76 5.29 9.65
CA GLY A 101 9.62 4.39 9.51
C GLY A 101 8.91 4.17 10.84
N PRO A 102 7.63 3.69 10.83
CA PRO A 102 6.93 3.32 12.04
C PRO A 102 7.70 2.24 12.80
N GLY A 103 7.60 2.27 14.15
CA GLY A 103 8.33 1.35 15.01
C GLY A 103 8.17 -0.11 14.58
N GLY A 104 9.29 -0.79 14.30
CA GLY A 104 9.36 -2.14 13.74
C GLY A 104 9.66 -2.20 12.23
N CYS A 105 9.63 -1.06 11.50
CA CYS A 105 10.02 -1.01 10.09
C CYS A 105 11.50 -0.67 9.89
N THR A 106 12.08 0.08 10.83
CA THR A 106 13.52 0.31 10.91
C THR A 106 14.03 -0.47 12.12
N ALA A 107 15.13 -1.16 11.98
CA ALA A 107 15.75 -1.82 13.12
C ALA A 107 16.21 -0.76 14.13
N ASN A 108 15.32 -0.37 15.06
CA ASN A 108 15.70 0.39 16.22
C ASN A 108 16.47 -0.54 17.15
N LEU A 109 17.76 -0.67 16.88
CA LEU A 109 18.71 -1.34 17.80
C LEU A 109 18.67 -0.68 19.19
N ASP A 110 18.35 0.61 19.23
CA ASP A 110 18.40 1.41 20.47
C ASP A 110 17.26 1.08 21.47
N ALA A 111 16.12 0.58 21.01
CA ALA A 111 14.98 0.33 21.90
C ALA A 111 15.11 -0.96 22.74
N ASN A 112 15.95 -1.92 22.33
CA ASN A 112 16.12 -3.20 23.02
C ASN A 112 17.44 -3.33 23.80
N LEU A 113 18.35 -2.39 23.65
CA LEU A 113 19.63 -2.39 24.40
C LEU A 113 19.49 -1.98 25.86
N GLY A 114 18.31 -1.59 26.30
CA GLY A 114 18.13 -0.89 27.58
C GLY A 114 17.78 -1.74 28.80
N THR A 115 17.44 -3.02 28.72
CA THR A 115 16.81 -3.63 29.88
C THR A 115 17.36 -4.94 30.42
N ASN A 116 18.15 -5.74 29.75
CA ASN A 116 18.79 -6.89 30.43
C ASN A 116 19.87 -7.54 29.55
N GLY A 117 21.03 -7.14 29.75
CA GLY A 117 22.39 -7.52 29.41
C GLY A 117 22.78 -8.91 28.87
N ASP A 118 21.95 -9.59 28.13
CA ASP A 118 22.37 -10.80 27.43
C ASP A 118 22.47 -10.54 25.92
N LEU A 119 23.66 -10.07 25.52
CA LEU A 119 24.01 -9.81 24.11
C LEU A 119 23.92 -11.05 23.24
N ALA A 120 24.09 -12.25 23.80
CA ALA A 120 24.04 -13.49 23.04
C ALA A 120 22.62 -13.85 22.63
N SER A 121 21.62 -13.68 23.52
CA SER A 121 20.23 -13.95 23.20
C SER A 121 19.65 -12.93 22.23
N LEU A 122 20.10 -11.67 22.30
CA LEU A 122 19.75 -10.60 21.36
C LEU A 122 20.30 -10.88 19.96
N THR A 123 21.55 -11.30 19.88
CA THR A 123 22.20 -11.64 18.60
C THR A 123 21.49 -12.83 17.93
N ASP A 124 21.14 -13.85 18.71
CA ASP A 124 20.43 -15.03 18.20
C ASP A 124 19.01 -14.67 17.73
N SER A 125 18.30 -13.79 18.44
CA SER A 125 16.97 -13.31 18.06
C SER A 125 17.02 -12.46 16.80
N LEU A 126 18.04 -11.62 16.63
CA LEU A 126 18.24 -10.77 15.45
C LEU A 126 18.61 -11.60 14.22
N LEU A 127 19.40 -12.65 14.39
CA LEU A 127 19.79 -13.56 13.32
C LEU A 127 18.67 -14.53 12.91
N ALA A 128 17.77 -14.87 13.86
CA ALA A 128 16.66 -15.80 13.60
C ALA A 128 15.43 -15.14 12.95
N THR A 129 15.29 -13.81 13.04
CA THR A 129 14.14 -13.10 12.48
C THR A 129 14.55 -12.38 11.19
N PRO A 130 14.07 -12.77 10.02
CA PRO A 130 14.28 -12.00 8.79
C PRO A 130 13.55 -10.67 8.92
N VAL A 131 14.25 -9.66 9.41
CA VAL A 131 13.71 -8.29 9.52
C VAL A 131 13.73 -7.67 8.13
N VAL A 132 12.61 -7.65 7.46
CA VAL A 132 12.45 -6.91 6.21
C VAL A 132 12.28 -5.44 6.55
N ARG A 133 13.29 -4.64 6.24
CA ARG A 133 13.34 -3.20 6.56
C ARG A 133 12.56 -2.39 5.55
N CYS A 134 11.89 -1.32 6.00
CA CYS A 134 11.15 -0.41 5.11
C CYS A 134 12.04 0.64 4.44
N ASP A 135 13.25 0.81 4.92
CA ASP A 135 14.26 1.74 4.38
C ASP A 135 15.21 1.06 3.38
N GLU A 136 15.08 -0.25 3.17
CA GLU A 136 15.82 -0.99 2.15
C GLU A 136 14.97 -1.23 0.92
N VAL A 137 15.49 -0.77 -0.24
CA VAL A 137 14.84 -0.95 -1.53
C VAL A 137 15.06 -2.39 -2.00
N ALA A 138 14.07 -3.25 -1.86
CA ALA A 138 14.14 -4.66 -2.29
C ALA A 138 14.29 -4.80 -3.82
N TRP A 139 13.71 -3.89 -4.59
CA TRP A 139 13.80 -3.84 -6.04
C TRP A 139 13.44 -2.44 -6.54
N SER A 140 14.19 -1.94 -7.52
CA SER A 140 13.93 -0.64 -8.13
C SER A 140 13.97 -0.71 -9.65
N PHE A 141 13.12 0.09 -10.29
CA PHE A 141 13.09 0.27 -11.73
C PHE A 141 13.11 1.77 -12.06
N LEU A 142 14.06 2.21 -12.88
CA LEU A 142 14.25 3.63 -13.24
C LEU A 142 14.40 4.58 -12.03
N GLY A 143 14.97 4.11 -10.93
CA GLY A 143 15.14 4.91 -9.71
C GLY A 143 13.90 5.01 -8.82
N LEU A 144 12.80 4.37 -9.19
CA LEU A 144 11.61 4.22 -8.36
C LEU A 144 11.61 2.83 -7.73
N SER A 145 11.41 2.77 -6.44
CA SER A 145 11.26 1.51 -5.73
C SER A 145 9.90 0.89 -6.04
N MET A 146 9.78 -0.41 -5.79
CA MET A 146 8.51 -1.11 -5.90
C MET A 146 7.42 -0.52 -4.98
N ALA A 147 7.83 0.08 -3.87
CA ALA A 147 6.93 0.73 -2.91
C ALA A 147 6.42 2.10 -3.42
N SER A 148 7.22 2.79 -4.24
CA SER A 148 6.88 4.09 -4.84
C SER A 148 5.98 3.96 -6.03
#